data_807ed70e7ca4d9e83a3b700c2a2ee1c6
#
_entry.id   807ed70e7ca4d9e83a3b700c2a2ee1c6
#
_cell.length_a   1.000
_cell.length_b   1.000
_cell.length_c   1.000
_cell.angle_alpha   90.00
_cell.angle_beta   90.00
_cell.angle_gamma   90.00
#
_symmetry.space_group_name_H-M   'P 1'
#
loop_
_entity.id
_entity.type
_entity.pdbx_description
1 polymer ?
#
loop_
_entity_poly.entity_id
_entity_poly.type
_entity_poly.pdbx_seq_one_letter_code
_entity_poly.pdbx_strand_id
1 'polypeptide(L)' 'MEDNKVITVNGFAFENPTTGSEALKEQEAIEYVNKQLNFDDTKSLLALYNQMVTRRMFHTEVGFSYLKSIQDYEAGREG' A
#
# COMPACT_ATOMS: atom_id res chain seq x y z
N MET A 1 8.32 15.83 -26.35
CA MET A 1 8.24 15.78 -25.94
C MET A 1 8.14 15.38 -25.03
N GLU A 2 8.19 15.24 -24.76
CA GLU A 2 8.07 15.08 -24.04
C GLU A 2 7.82 14.78 -23.10
N ASP A 3 7.71 14.80 -22.98
CA ASP A 3 7.07 14.61 -22.01
C ASP A 3 7.00 13.38 -21.28
N ASN A 4 7.93 12.77 -20.92
CA ASN A 4 8.06 11.67 -20.05
C ASN A 4 7.91 12.13 -18.65
N LYS A 5 6.69 12.40 -18.26
CA LYS A 5 6.46 12.76 -16.90
C LYS A 5 6.46 11.50 -16.07
N VAL A 6 7.48 11.33 -15.32
CA VAL A 6 7.52 10.26 -14.35
C VAL A 6 6.76 10.73 -13.11
N ILE A 7 5.77 9.95 -12.70
CA ILE A 7 5.01 10.23 -11.50
C ILE A 7 5.64 9.45 -10.35
N THR A 8 6.06 10.16 -9.32
CA THR A 8 6.65 9.50 -8.15
C THR A 8 5.64 9.45 -7.02
N VAL A 9 5.34 8.26 -6.54
CA VAL A 9 4.41 8.04 -5.45
C VAL A 9 5.10 7.17 -4.41
N ASN A 10 5.24 7.72 -3.22
CA ASN A 10 5.81 6.97 -2.08
C ASN A 10 7.19 6.37 -2.42
N GLY A 11 7.98 7.10 -3.18
CA GLY A 11 9.34 6.65 -3.53
C GLY A 11 9.42 5.79 -4.77
N PHE A 12 8.29 5.43 -5.35
CA PHE A 12 8.27 4.62 -6.58
C PHE A 12 7.98 5.51 -7.78
N ALA A 13 8.74 5.32 -8.83
CA ALA A 13 8.59 6.10 -10.06
C ALA A 13 7.75 5.32 -11.05
N PHE A 14 6.76 5.98 -11.62
CA PHE A 14 5.85 5.38 -12.60
C PHE A 14 5.90 6.18 -13.89
N GLU A 15 6.27 5.52 -14.97
CA GLU A 15 6.32 6.18 -16.26
C GLU A 15 4.96 6.16 -16.96
N ASN A 16 4.13 5.18 -16.63
CA ASN A 16 2.81 5.05 -17.19
C ASN A 16 1.83 5.91 -16.42
N PRO A 17 1.17 6.90 -17.06
CA PRO A 17 0.24 7.76 -16.32
C PRO A 17 -0.90 7.01 -15.65
N THR A 18 -1.38 5.94 -16.28
CA THR A 18 -2.47 5.16 -15.72
C THR A 18 -2.02 4.49 -14.43
N THR A 19 -0.85 3.85 -14.46
CA THR A 19 -0.31 3.20 -13.27
C THR A 19 0.00 4.22 -12.19
N GLY A 20 0.57 5.37 -12.57
CA GLY A 20 0.85 6.42 -11.61
C GLY A 20 -0.41 6.94 -10.93
N SER A 21 -1.49 7.09 -11.71
CA SER A 21 -2.75 7.54 -11.15
C SER A 21 -3.32 6.52 -10.17
N GLU A 22 -3.21 5.23 -10.51
CA GLU A 22 -3.65 4.18 -9.61
C GLU A 22 -2.81 4.17 -8.34
N ALA A 23 -1.51 4.39 -8.47
CA ALA A 23 -0.63 4.44 -7.32
C ALA A 23 -1.02 5.58 -6.38
N LEU A 24 -1.39 6.74 -6.92
CA LEU A 24 -1.85 7.85 -6.11
C LEU A 24 -3.11 7.50 -5.33
N LYS A 25 -4.04 6.82 -5.98
CA LYS A 25 -5.26 6.38 -5.32
C LYS A 25 -4.93 5.37 -4.22
N GLU A 26 -3.98 4.49 -4.48
CA GLU A 26 -3.58 3.51 -3.48
C GLU A 26 -2.91 4.19 -2.30
N GLN A 27 -2.12 5.23 -2.56
CA GLN A 27 -1.50 6.00 -1.50
C GLN A 27 -2.56 6.64 -0.60
N GLU A 28 -3.61 7.20 -1.20
CA GLU A 28 -4.69 7.79 -0.43
C GLU A 28 -5.41 6.74 0.39
N ALA A 29 -5.64 5.57 -0.20
CA ALA A 29 -6.27 4.47 0.52
C ALA A 29 -5.40 4.02 1.68
N ILE A 30 -4.09 3.96 1.47
CA ILE A 30 -3.15 3.57 2.51
C ILE A 30 -3.23 4.55 3.67
N GLU A 31 -3.27 5.84 3.39
CA GLU A 31 -3.35 6.84 4.45
C GLU A 31 -4.63 6.69 5.25
N TYR A 32 -5.73 6.43 4.56
CA TYR A 32 -7.00 6.22 5.22
C TYR A 32 -6.97 4.99 6.11
N VAL A 33 -6.50 3.87 5.55
CA VAL A 33 -6.43 2.60 6.28
C VAL A 33 -5.49 2.73 7.47
N ASN A 34 -4.36 3.41 7.27
CA ASN A 34 -3.36 3.53 8.30
C ASN A 34 -3.89 4.26 9.53
N LYS A 35 -4.82 5.19 9.34
CA LYS A 35 -5.45 5.88 10.46
C LYS A 35 -6.33 4.96 11.28
N GLN A 36 -6.83 3.90 10.66
CA GLN A 36 -7.73 2.96 11.34
C GLN A 36 -7.00 1.74 11.88
N LEU A 37 -5.77 1.52 11.42
CA LEU A 37 -5.02 0.37 11.89
C LEU A 37 -4.62 0.55 13.34
N ASN A 38 -4.82 -0.51 14.09
CA ASN A 38 -4.33 -0.58 15.46
C ASN A 38 -3.23 -1.63 15.49
N PHE A 39 -1.98 -1.17 15.46
CA PHE A 39 -0.86 -2.08 15.42
C PHE A 39 -0.69 -2.87 16.71
N ASP A 40 -1.35 -2.44 17.78
CA ASP A 40 -1.32 -3.17 19.05
C ASP A 40 -2.33 -4.31 19.07
N ASP A 41 -3.30 -4.29 18.14
CA ASP A 41 -4.33 -5.32 18.09
C ASP A 41 -4.07 -6.20 16.87
N THR A 42 -3.39 -7.32 17.10
CA THR A 42 -2.99 -8.22 16.03
C THR A 42 -4.20 -8.74 15.24
N LYS A 43 -5.30 -9.02 15.92
CA LYS A 43 -6.47 -9.55 15.24
C LYS A 43 -7.05 -8.54 14.26
N SER A 44 -7.18 -7.29 14.70
CA SER A 44 -7.66 -6.23 13.83
C SER A 44 -6.74 -6.02 12.65
N LEU A 45 -5.44 -6.01 12.92
CA LEU A 45 -4.44 -5.79 11.89
C LEU A 45 -4.51 -6.87 10.82
N LEU A 46 -4.55 -8.13 11.24
CA LEU A 46 -4.59 -9.24 10.31
C LEU A 46 -5.91 -9.31 9.55
N ALA A 47 -7.02 -8.97 10.22
CA ALA A 47 -8.32 -8.96 9.55
C ALA A 47 -8.33 -7.93 8.43
N LEU A 48 -7.81 -6.75 8.70
CA LEU A 48 -7.76 -5.69 7.72
C LEU A 48 -6.80 -6.04 6.58
N TYR A 49 -5.65 -6.63 6.92
CA TYR A 49 -4.71 -7.09 5.92
C TYR A 49 -5.37 -8.10 4.98
N ASN A 50 -6.08 -9.08 5.55
CA ASN A 50 -6.75 -10.09 4.75
C ASN A 50 -7.82 -9.49 3.85
N GLN A 51 -8.54 -8.48 4.34
CA GLN A 51 -9.54 -7.81 3.53
C GLN A 51 -8.88 -7.12 2.33
N MET A 52 -7.77 -6.44 2.56
CA MET A 52 -7.07 -5.76 1.48
C MET A 52 -6.59 -6.73 0.41
N VAL A 53 -6.06 -7.88 0.84
CA VAL A 53 -5.57 -8.88 -0.09
C VAL A 53 -6.73 -9.53 -0.84
N THR A 54 -7.78 -9.92 -0.11
CA THR A 54 -8.92 -10.63 -0.71
C THR A 54 -9.64 -9.74 -1.72
N ARG A 55 -9.79 -8.46 -1.41
CA ARG A 55 -10.47 -7.53 -2.30
C ARG A 55 -9.58 -7.00 -3.40
N ARG A 56 -8.31 -7.38 -3.38
CA ARG A 56 -7.33 -6.94 -4.37
C ARG A 56 -7.33 -5.43 -4.49
N MET A 57 -7.25 -4.76 -3.33
CA MET A 57 -7.30 -3.31 -3.30
C MET A 57 -6.09 -2.66 -3.95
N PHE A 58 -4.98 -3.37 -3.99
CA PHE A 58 -3.73 -2.80 -4.48
C PHE A 58 -3.24 -3.53 -5.71
N HIS A 59 -2.79 -2.78 -6.70
CA HIS A 59 -2.30 -3.30 -7.97
C HIS A 59 -0.93 -2.74 -8.33
N THR A 60 -0.44 -1.77 -7.59
CA THR A 60 0.85 -1.14 -7.89
C THR A 60 1.84 -1.46 -6.77
N GLU A 61 3.10 -1.13 -7.05
CA GLU A 61 4.15 -1.39 -6.06
C GLU A 61 3.94 -0.62 -4.76
N VAL A 62 3.26 0.52 -4.84
CA VAL A 62 2.95 1.31 -3.65
C VAL A 62 2.14 0.47 -2.67
N GLY A 63 1.05 -0.14 -3.17
CA GLY A 63 0.19 -0.96 -2.31
C GLY A 63 0.88 -2.23 -1.87
N PHE A 64 1.60 -2.89 -2.79
CA PHE A 64 2.30 -4.12 -2.44
C PHE A 64 3.36 -3.87 -1.37
N SER A 65 4.05 -2.75 -1.46
CA SER A 65 5.05 -2.37 -0.46
C SER A 65 4.39 -2.19 0.90
N TYR A 66 3.22 -1.58 0.92
CA TYR A 66 2.48 -1.39 2.17
C TYR A 66 2.09 -2.72 2.79
N LEU A 67 1.57 -3.64 1.97
CA LEU A 67 1.17 -4.96 2.46
C LEU A 67 2.38 -5.71 3.02
N LYS A 68 3.52 -5.60 2.33
CA LYS A 68 4.73 -6.23 2.81
C LYS A 68 5.18 -5.64 4.14
N SER A 69 5.01 -4.33 4.32
CA SER A 69 5.34 -3.68 5.58
C SER A 69 4.55 -4.27 6.73
N ILE A 70 3.27 -4.55 6.50
CA ILE A 70 2.43 -5.15 7.54
C ILE A 70 2.91 -6.55 7.86
N GLN A 71 3.24 -7.33 6.82
CA GLN A 71 3.76 -8.68 7.04
C GLN A 71 5.06 -8.64 7.85
N ASP A 72 5.96 -7.73 7.49
CA ASP A 72 7.23 -7.63 8.18
C ASP A 72 7.04 -7.21 9.62
N TYR A 73 6.08 -6.33 9.87
CA TYR A 73 5.79 -5.89 11.23
C TYR A 73 5.32 -7.06 12.09
N GLU A 74 4.40 -7.87 11.54
CA GLU A 74 3.88 -9.02 12.29
C GLU A 74 4.94 -10.07 12.51
N ALA A 75 5.78 -10.32 11.50
CA ALA A 75 6.85 -11.28 11.63
C ALA A 75 7.83 -10.84 12.72
N GLY A 76 8.10 -9.54 12.80
CA GLY A 76 8.98 -9.01 13.82
C GLY A 76 8.42 -9.15 15.21
N ARG A 77 7.09 -9.07 15.34
CA ARG A 77 6.46 -9.18 16.64
C ARG A 77 6.57 -10.57 17.23
N GLU A 78 6.57 -11.57 16.38
CA GLU A 78 6.64 -12.94 16.86
C GLU A 78 8.03 -13.35 17.28
N GLY A 79 9.02 -12.60 16.79
CA GLY A 79 10.40 -12.89 17.11
C GLY A 79 10.76 -12.51 18.51
#